data_d75cb601ee7aff970089cafe292e3db6
#
_entry.id   d75cb601ee7aff970089cafe292e3db6
#
_cell.length_a   1.000
_cell.length_b   1.000
_cell.length_c   1.000
_cell.angle_alpha   90.00
_cell.angle_beta   90.00
_cell.angle_gamma   90.00
#
_symmetry.space_group_name_H-M   'P 1'
#
loop_
_entity.id
_entity.type
_entity.pdbx_description
1 polymer ?
#
loop_
_entity_poly.entity_id
_entity_poly.type
_entity_poly.pdbx_seq_one_letter_code
_entity_poly.pdbx_strand_id
1 'polypeptide(L)'
;MSRPGRKELIDSLGLAVRRSIAGAILFNQKVADEVGINLRDLQVIHLLQLHGPSQPRDLARWAFVTTGGMTVVLDRLEKAGYVKREPNRADRRSCIVHLIPESLRKFRDAYQSKADLLAGVISQYSDRDLRMLVGFYEQLN
;
A
#
# COMPACT_ATOMS: atom_id res chain seq x y z
N MET A 1 2.37 -29.86 26.90
CA MET A 1 3.27 -28.93 26.21
C MET A 1 3.41 -27.65 27.01
N SER A 2 4.65 -27.28 27.38
CA SER A 2 4.92 -26.05 28.13
C SER A 2 4.54 -24.84 27.30
N ARG A 3 3.99 -23.78 27.95
CA ARG A 3 3.73 -22.52 27.25
C ARG A 3 5.07 -21.89 26.79
N PRO A 4 5.16 -21.34 25.58
CA PRO A 4 6.40 -20.74 25.09
C PRO A 4 6.82 -19.56 25.99
N GLY A 5 8.11 -19.46 26.25
CA GLY A 5 8.68 -18.34 27.00
C GLY A 5 8.61 -17.03 26.21
N ARG A 6 8.78 -15.89 26.93
CA ARG A 6 8.74 -14.55 26.30
C ARG A 6 9.71 -14.41 25.11
N LYS A 7 10.92 -14.97 25.24
CA LYS A 7 11.91 -14.95 24.16
C LYS A 7 11.42 -15.67 22.90
N GLU A 8 10.90 -16.88 23.08
CA GLU A 8 10.35 -17.67 21.96
C GLU A 8 9.17 -16.99 21.27
N LEU A 9 8.32 -16.27 22.04
CA LEU A 9 7.22 -15.47 21.48
C LEU A 9 7.74 -14.28 20.65
N ILE A 10 8.77 -13.58 21.13
CA ILE A 10 9.39 -12.46 20.39
C ILE A 10 10.02 -12.98 19.09
N ASP A 11 10.77 -14.08 19.14
CA ASP A 11 11.40 -14.66 17.95
C ASP A 11 10.36 -15.12 16.92
N SER A 12 9.28 -15.76 17.40
CA SER A 12 8.16 -16.20 16.56
C SER A 12 7.43 -15.02 15.91
N LEU A 13 7.17 -13.96 16.67
CA LEU A 13 6.56 -12.74 16.14
C LEU A 13 7.45 -12.07 15.07
N GLY A 14 8.74 -11.94 15.35
CA GLY A 14 9.71 -11.40 14.41
C GLY A 14 9.76 -12.19 13.09
N LEU A 15 9.67 -13.52 13.17
CA LEU A 15 9.59 -14.36 11.98
C LEU A 15 8.26 -14.18 11.23
N ALA A 16 7.14 -14.09 11.94
CA ALA A 16 5.81 -13.85 11.34
C ALA A 16 5.75 -12.50 10.61
N VAL A 17 6.28 -11.44 11.21
CA VAL A 17 6.38 -10.11 10.58
C VAL A 17 7.21 -10.17 9.31
N ARG A 18 8.39 -10.80 9.33
CA ARG A 18 9.24 -10.96 8.13
C ARG A 18 8.54 -11.73 7.02
N ARG A 19 7.84 -12.81 7.35
CA ARG A 19 7.05 -13.59 6.38
C ARG A 19 5.91 -12.76 5.77
N SER A 20 5.23 -11.96 6.60
CA SER A 20 4.16 -11.07 6.14
C SER A 20 4.68 -10.02 5.15
N ILE A 21 5.81 -9.37 5.47
CA ILE A 21 6.45 -8.38 4.58
C ILE A 21 6.85 -9.02 3.24
N ALA A 22 7.56 -10.15 3.28
CA ALA A 22 7.98 -10.85 2.07
C ALA A 22 6.78 -11.28 1.22
N GLY A 23 5.75 -11.84 1.86
CA GLY A 23 4.52 -12.24 1.18
C GLY A 23 3.78 -11.07 0.55
N ALA A 24 3.72 -9.91 1.20
CA ALA A 24 3.10 -8.71 0.66
C ALA A 24 3.84 -8.18 -0.58
N ILE A 25 5.19 -8.17 -0.55
CA ILE A 25 6.00 -7.74 -1.69
C ILE A 25 5.76 -8.64 -2.89
N LEU A 26 5.83 -9.97 -2.71
CA LEU A 26 5.62 -10.95 -3.78
C LEU A 26 4.19 -10.88 -4.34
N PHE A 27 3.20 -10.70 -3.45
CA PHE A 27 1.80 -10.56 -3.86
C PHE A 27 1.58 -9.29 -4.69
N ASN A 28 2.14 -8.15 -4.24
CA ASN A 28 2.04 -6.90 -4.98
C ASN A 28 2.75 -6.96 -6.34
N GLN A 29 3.88 -7.67 -6.43
CA GLN A 29 4.53 -7.91 -7.72
C GLN A 29 3.60 -8.69 -8.66
N LYS A 30 2.99 -9.77 -8.17
CA LYS A 30 2.01 -10.55 -8.96
C LYS A 30 0.84 -9.67 -9.44
N VAL A 31 0.27 -8.85 -8.56
CA VAL A 31 -0.82 -7.93 -8.93
C VAL A 31 -0.37 -6.94 -10.00
N ALA A 32 0.81 -6.35 -9.84
CA ALA A 32 1.36 -5.39 -10.82
C ALA A 32 1.51 -6.06 -12.20
N ASP A 33 2.03 -7.29 -12.25
CA ASP A 33 2.17 -8.06 -13.49
C ASP A 33 0.81 -8.37 -14.12
N GLU A 34 -0.19 -8.78 -13.33
CA GLU A 34 -1.55 -9.10 -13.81
C GLU A 34 -2.26 -7.87 -14.41
N VAL A 35 -2.07 -6.68 -13.83
CA VAL A 35 -2.70 -5.45 -14.34
C VAL A 35 -1.83 -4.71 -15.37
N GLY A 36 -0.63 -5.20 -15.65
CA GLY A 36 0.27 -4.68 -16.68
C GLY A 36 0.98 -3.38 -16.31
N ILE A 37 1.30 -3.18 -15.03
CA ILE A 37 2.12 -2.06 -14.55
C ILE A 37 3.35 -2.57 -13.80
N ASN A 38 4.34 -1.71 -13.55
CA ASN A 38 5.45 -2.10 -12.70
C ASN A 38 5.13 -1.89 -11.20
N LEU A 39 5.91 -2.54 -10.34
CA LEU A 39 5.70 -2.47 -8.89
C LEU A 39 5.82 -1.04 -8.34
N ARG A 40 6.68 -0.20 -8.92
CA ARG A 40 6.83 1.20 -8.50
C ARG A 40 5.55 2.00 -8.75
N ASP A 41 4.95 1.80 -9.90
CA ASP A 41 3.69 2.44 -10.27
C ASP A 41 2.56 2.00 -9.33
N LEU A 42 2.49 0.70 -9.00
CA LEU A 42 1.55 0.16 -8.01
C LEU A 42 1.76 0.78 -6.62
N GLN A 43 3.01 0.95 -6.18
CA GLN A 43 3.32 1.60 -4.90
C GLN A 43 2.79 3.04 -4.85
N VAL A 44 2.90 3.81 -5.94
CA VAL A 44 2.38 5.18 -6.00
C VAL A 44 0.86 5.21 -5.96
N ILE A 45 0.19 4.25 -6.62
CA ILE A 45 -1.26 4.08 -6.49
C ILE A 45 -1.66 3.83 -5.03
N HIS A 46 -0.95 2.94 -4.32
CA HIS A 46 -1.21 2.68 -2.90
C HIS A 46 -0.99 3.92 -2.02
N LEU A 47 0.05 4.71 -2.28
CA LEU A 47 0.27 5.97 -1.54
C LEU A 47 -0.90 6.94 -1.73
N LEU A 48 -1.41 7.07 -2.95
CA LEU A 48 -2.59 7.88 -3.24
C LEU A 48 -3.86 7.33 -2.59
N GLN A 49 -4.00 6.01 -2.46
CA GLN A 49 -5.12 5.41 -1.72
C GLN A 49 -5.05 5.68 -0.21
N LEU A 50 -3.83 5.67 0.35
CA LEU A 50 -3.61 5.90 1.79
C LEU A 50 -3.73 7.38 2.18
N HIS A 51 -3.19 8.28 1.38
CA HIS A 51 -3.07 9.70 1.70
C HIS A 51 -4.09 10.59 0.98
N GLY A 52 -4.80 10.05 0.00
CA GLY A 52 -5.68 10.83 -0.87
C GLY A 52 -4.91 11.66 -1.91
N PRO A 53 -5.58 12.64 -2.54
CA PRO A 53 -4.96 13.53 -3.50
C PRO A 53 -3.73 14.24 -2.94
N SER A 54 -2.59 14.18 -3.64
CA SER A 54 -1.29 14.58 -3.10
C SER A 54 -0.45 15.31 -4.12
N GLN A 55 0.50 16.11 -3.67
CA GLN A 55 1.47 16.76 -4.54
C GLN A 55 2.57 15.76 -4.97
N PRO A 56 3.13 15.90 -6.19
CA PRO A 56 4.22 15.04 -6.66
C PRO A 56 5.42 14.98 -5.71
N ARG A 57 5.75 16.09 -5.04
CA ARG A 57 6.86 16.15 -4.06
C ARG A 57 6.62 15.26 -2.83
N ASP A 58 5.37 15.19 -2.37
CA ASP A 58 5.02 14.36 -1.21
C ASP A 58 5.03 12.88 -1.59
N LEU A 59 4.50 12.53 -2.76
CA LEU A 59 4.59 11.19 -3.32
C LEU A 59 6.06 10.75 -3.52
N ALA A 60 6.93 11.65 -4.01
CA ALA A 60 8.36 11.37 -4.17
C ALA A 60 9.03 11.07 -2.83
N ARG A 61 8.72 11.86 -1.80
CA ARG A 61 9.25 11.68 -0.44
C ARG A 61 8.79 10.34 0.16
N TRP A 62 7.51 10.02 0.08
CA TRP A 62 6.97 8.76 0.63
C TRP A 62 7.44 7.53 -0.14
N ALA A 63 7.63 7.64 -1.45
CA ALA A 63 8.13 6.56 -2.29
C ALA A 63 9.66 6.42 -2.29
N PHE A 64 10.38 7.30 -1.57
CA PHE A 64 11.84 7.34 -1.53
C PHE A 64 12.47 7.45 -2.93
N VAL A 65 11.92 8.31 -3.77
CA VAL A 65 12.44 8.60 -5.12
C VAL A 65 12.69 10.09 -5.31
N THR A 66 13.48 10.43 -6.32
CA THR A 66 13.70 11.83 -6.71
C THR A 66 12.43 12.43 -7.33
N THR A 67 12.31 13.75 -7.31
CA THR A 67 11.20 14.45 -7.97
C THR A 67 11.14 14.16 -9.46
N GLY A 68 12.29 14.08 -10.13
CA GLY A 68 12.38 13.68 -11.55
C GLY A 68 11.90 12.24 -11.77
N GLY A 69 12.31 11.31 -10.90
CA GLY A 69 11.84 9.93 -10.93
C GLY A 69 10.33 9.82 -10.72
N MET A 70 9.78 10.62 -9.81
CA MET A 70 8.33 10.66 -9.58
C MET A 70 7.59 11.23 -10.81
N THR A 71 8.14 12.25 -11.48
CA THR A 71 7.55 12.77 -12.72
C THR A 71 7.39 11.67 -13.76
N VAL A 72 8.42 10.86 -13.98
CA VAL A 72 8.37 9.73 -14.93
C VAL A 72 7.30 8.70 -14.53
N VAL A 73 7.18 8.37 -13.25
CA VAL A 73 6.13 7.46 -12.74
C VAL A 73 4.74 8.03 -13.02
N LEU A 74 4.52 9.30 -12.67
CA LEU A 74 3.24 9.96 -12.83
C LEU A 74 2.85 10.12 -14.31
N ASP A 75 3.81 10.38 -15.21
CA ASP A 75 3.57 10.45 -16.65
C ASP A 75 3.07 9.09 -17.19
N ARG A 76 3.68 7.97 -16.75
CA ARG A 76 3.19 6.63 -17.12
C ARG A 76 1.80 6.35 -16.57
N LEU A 77 1.56 6.65 -15.30
CA LEU A 77 0.27 6.43 -14.65
C LEU A 77 -0.84 7.28 -15.27
N GLU A 78 -0.55 8.51 -15.64
CA GLU A 78 -1.50 9.40 -16.30
C GLU A 78 -1.81 8.92 -17.74
N LYS A 79 -0.77 8.54 -18.50
CA LYS A 79 -0.94 7.95 -19.84
C LYS A 79 -1.75 6.64 -19.80
N ALA A 80 -1.57 5.84 -18.77
CA ALA A 80 -2.31 4.59 -18.56
C ALA A 80 -3.72 4.80 -17.96
N GLY A 81 -4.10 6.03 -17.60
CA GLY A 81 -5.43 6.38 -17.11
C GLY A 81 -5.67 6.04 -15.63
N TYR A 82 -4.62 5.87 -14.83
CA TYR A 82 -4.75 5.61 -13.39
C TYR A 82 -4.82 6.87 -12.55
N VAL A 83 -4.17 7.94 -12.99
CA VAL A 83 -4.16 9.23 -12.28
C VAL A 83 -4.46 10.37 -13.23
N LYS A 84 -4.83 11.50 -12.67
CA LYS A 84 -4.92 12.80 -13.35
C LYS A 84 -4.23 13.86 -12.50
N ARG A 85 -3.65 14.87 -13.14
CA ARG A 85 -3.09 16.05 -12.51
C ARG A 85 -4.04 17.22 -12.66
N GLU A 86 -4.28 17.93 -11.57
CA GLU A 86 -5.04 19.17 -11.55
C GLU A 86 -4.18 20.32 -11.00
N PRO A 87 -4.34 21.57 -11.49
CA PRO A 87 -3.63 22.71 -10.93
C PRO A 87 -3.90 22.85 -9.43
N ASN A 88 -2.85 23.09 -8.65
CA ASN A 88 -2.99 23.39 -7.23
C ASN A 88 -3.44 24.86 -7.06
N ARG A 89 -4.65 25.06 -6.52
CA ARG A 89 -5.20 26.42 -6.31
C ARG A 89 -4.43 27.22 -5.25
N ALA A 90 -3.78 26.53 -4.31
CA ALA A 90 -2.99 27.16 -3.25
C ALA A 90 -1.56 27.52 -3.71
N ASP A 91 -1.02 26.78 -4.70
CA ASP A 91 0.31 27.01 -5.24
C ASP A 91 0.31 26.72 -6.75
N ARG A 92 0.22 27.78 -7.55
CA ARG A 92 0.17 27.69 -9.03
C ARG A 92 1.41 27.05 -9.67
N ARG A 93 2.49 26.85 -8.90
CA ARG A 93 3.73 26.20 -9.37
C ARG A 93 3.68 24.68 -9.21
N SER A 94 2.63 24.15 -8.61
CA SER A 94 2.46 22.73 -8.33
C SER A 94 1.12 22.21 -8.86
N CYS A 95 0.99 20.90 -8.88
CA CYS A 95 -0.26 20.22 -9.19
C CYS A 95 -0.65 19.26 -8.05
N ILE A 96 -1.91 18.86 -8.06
CA ILE A 96 -2.42 17.79 -7.21
C ILE A 96 -2.70 16.58 -8.09
N VAL A 97 -2.20 15.44 -7.67
CA VAL A 97 -2.41 14.13 -8.33
C VAL A 97 -3.60 13.44 -7.69
N HIS A 98 -4.56 13.05 -8.51
CA HIS A 98 -5.77 12.34 -8.10
C HIS A 98 -5.78 10.95 -8.73
N LEU A 99 -6.22 9.94 -7.99
CA LEU A 99 -6.60 8.65 -8.58
C LEU A 99 -7.88 8.80 -9.41
N ILE A 100 -7.95 8.05 -10.49
CA ILE A 100 -9.17 7.89 -11.28
C ILE A 100 -9.89 6.64 -10.74
N PRO A 101 -11.02 6.76 -10.02
CA PRO A 101 -11.65 5.64 -9.30
C PRO A 101 -11.99 4.44 -10.20
N GLU A 102 -12.40 4.71 -11.43
CA GLU A 102 -12.80 3.68 -12.40
C GLU A 102 -11.63 2.78 -12.79
N SER A 103 -10.41 3.31 -12.80
CA SER A 103 -9.19 2.57 -13.13
C SER A 103 -8.83 1.52 -12.07
N LEU A 104 -9.31 1.70 -10.84
CA LEU A 104 -9.00 0.81 -9.71
C LEU A 104 -9.80 -0.50 -9.72
N ARG A 105 -10.74 -0.68 -10.64
CA ARG A 105 -11.56 -1.89 -10.73
C ARG A 105 -10.71 -3.15 -10.90
N LYS A 106 -9.71 -3.13 -11.79
CA LYS A 106 -8.79 -4.24 -12.03
C LYS A 106 -8.03 -4.66 -10.76
N PHE A 107 -7.64 -3.69 -9.93
CA PHE A 107 -6.97 -3.98 -8.67
C PHE A 107 -7.91 -4.61 -7.65
N ARG A 108 -9.17 -4.18 -7.60
CA ARG A 108 -10.17 -4.76 -6.70
C ARG A 108 -10.30 -6.25 -6.93
N ASP A 109 -10.42 -6.68 -8.18
CA ASP A 109 -10.54 -8.09 -8.54
C ASP A 109 -9.28 -8.87 -8.15
N ALA A 110 -8.09 -8.33 -8.43
CA ALA A 110 -6.81 -8.94 -8.08
C ALA A 110 -6.61 -9.07 -6.55
N TYR A 111 -7.14 -8.13 -5.76
CA TYR A 111 -7.01 -8.15 -4.29
C TYR A 111 -8.15 -8.92 -3.59
N GLN A 112 -9.23 -9.30 -4.29
CA GLN A 112 -10.43 -9.86 -3.65
C GLN A 112 -10.13 -11.13 -2.84
N SER A 113 -9.40 -12.09 -3.39
CA SER A 113 -9.05 -13.32 -2.68
C SER A 113 -8.22 -13.07 -1.40
N LYS A 114 -7.37 -12.04 -1.43
CA LYS A 114 -6.57 -11.65 -0.27
C LYS A 114 -7.42 -10.96 0.80
N ALA A 115 -8.37 -10.13 0.37
CA ALA A 115 -9.33 -9.48 1.26
C ALA A 115 -10.24 -10.51 1.95
N ASP A 116 -10.73 -11.50 1.22
CA ASP A 116 -11.57 -12.58 1.77
C ASP A 116 -10.80 -13.43 2.78
N LEU A 117 -9.55 -13.78 2.47
CA LEU A 117 -8.68 -14.50 3.40
C LEU A 117 -8.45 -13.68 4.68
N LEU A 118 -8.14 -12.39 4.55
CA LEU A 118 -7.92 -11.50 5.68
C LEU A 118 -9.19 -11.36 6.54
N ALA A 119 -10.34 -11.19 5.92
CA ALA A 119 -11.62 -11.12 6.61
C ALA A 119 -11.91 -12.41 7.40
N GLY A 120 -11.64 -13.59 6.80
CA GLY A 120 -11.78 -14.88 7.47
C GLY A 120 -10.85 -15.05 8.67
N VAL A 121 -9.62 -14.54 8.60
CA VAL A 121 -8.69 -14.55 9.73
C VAL A 121 -9.15 -13.58 10.81
N ILE A 122 -9.51 -12.34 10.44
CA ILE A 122 -9.95 -11.30 11.39
C ILE A 122 -11.19 -11.73 12.17
N SER A 123 -12.13 -12.44 11.54
CA SER A 123 -13.37 -12.91 12.19
C SER A 123 -13.13 -13.84 13.39
N GLN A 124 -11.94 -14.41 13.54
CA GLN A 124 -11.57 -15.31 14.63
C GLN A 124 -11.05 -14.57 15.86
N TYR A 125 -10.82 -13.26 15.78
CA TYR A 125 -10.27 -12.44 16.84
C TYR A 125 -11.35 -11.65 17.56
N SER A 126 -11.19 -11.51 18.90
CA SER A 126 -12.06 -10.62 19.68
C SER A 126 -11.73 -9.14 19.38
N ASP A 127 -12.67 -8.25 19.68
CA ASP A 127 -12.44 -6.80 19.58
C ASP A 127 -11.23 -6.32 20.41
N ARG A 128 -10.97 -6.99 21.53
CA ARG A 128 -9.79 -6.71 22.37
C ARG A 128 -8.50 -7.03 21.61
N ASP A 129 -8.45 -8.20 20.97
CA ASP A 129 -7.27 -8.64 20.22
C ASP A 129 -7.06 -7.76 18.98
N LEU A 130 -8.15 -7.37 18.29
CA LEU A 130 -8.08 -6.47 17.15
C LEU A 130 -7.54 -5.09 17.56
N ARG A 131 -7.98 -4.51 18.68
CA ARG A 131 -7.41 -3.26 19.20
C ARG A 131 -5.92 -3.37 19.49
N MET A 132 -5.48 -4.50 20.06
CA MET A 132 -4.06 -4.76 20.30
C MET A 132 -3.26 -4.82 18.98
N LEU A 133 -3.78 -5.53 17.98
CA LEU A 133 -3.14 -5.64 16.66
C LEU A 133 -3.07 -4.30 15.95
N VAL A 134 -4.15 -3.51 15.97
CA VAL A 134 -4.15 -2.14 15.43
C VAL A 134 -3.06 -1.30 16.09
N GLY A 135 -3.02 -1.25 17.42
CA GLY A 135 -1.99 -0.49 18.15
C GLY A 135 -0.57 -0.98 17.91
N PHE A 136 -0.37 -2.27 17.65
CA PHE A 136 0.93 -2.81 17.26
C PHE A 136 1.38 -2.28 15.89
N TYR A 137 0.50 -2.32 14.89
CA TYR A 137 0.83 -1.83 13.54
C TYR A 137 0.98 -0.31 13.48
N GLU A 138 0.20 0.46 14.26
CA GLU A 138 0.34 1.91 14.36
C GLU A 138 1.71 2.35 14.91
N GLN A 139 2.34 1.54 15.76
CA GLN A 139 3.69 1.81 16.29
C GLN A 139 4.81 1.45 15.30
N LEU A 140 4.51 0.67 14.26
CA LEU A 140 5.51 0.29 13.24
C LEU A 140 5.58 1.26 12.08
N ASN A 141 4.57 2.12 11.91
CA ASN A 141 4.44 3.09 10.82
C ASN A 141 4.66 4.52 11.32
#